data_8a6a7cd1f8875c44c55e5739b9fd575a
#
_entry.id   8a6a7cd1f8875c44c55e5739b9fd575a
#
_cell.length_a   1.000
_cell.length_b   1.000
_cell.length_c   1.000
_cell.angle_alpha   90.00
_cell.angle_beta   90.00
_cell.angle_gamma   90.00
#
_symmetry.space_group_name_H-M   'P 1'
#
loop_
_entity.id
_entity.type
_entity.pdbx_description
1 polymer ?
#
loop_
_entity_poly.entity_id
_entity_poly.type
_entity_poly.pdbx_seq_one_letter_code
_entity_poly.pdbx_strand_id
1 'polypeptide(L)'
;MIFKKLPHHISGWLLLALFASACSVSAAETLSDQHQPEDNQATDVDLIVFGDYVVSMVPDSPVLKNGAVAVKDGEIVAVGAADQIKVAFNAAETLSGENRIVMPGLINGHSHAAMTLLRGVAEDLSLMDWLNNYIFPAEVEFVDPEFVRIGTELACWEMIRGGTTTFVDMYYFPDTIANVVDACGMRAMISATVIDQPSPDAKDATDSLAKGVQYIERWNGKNPRITPIFGPHSNYTLNAEQLKAVRKAASESGVGITIHLSESPYEVEHSKNTYGTTSIEMLDSIGFLDQPIIAAHVVWPTPEEFPILLERKVGVINNPTSNMKIASGIAPISDLLAAGVKVGLGTDGAASNNDLDMWEEMRLAALQQKVTQMDPQVMPARSVLNMATLGGAQAIGLSDSIGSLEKGKRADIIQVSTEDVHFVPMYDVISHLLYVTDEQDVTSVVVDGKILMRDKKLLTIDTERVKREANALAARIQKALHQRQKPVKTGD
;
A
#
# COMPACT_ATOMS: atom_id res chain seq x y z
N MET A 1 18.75 22.42 -52.02
CA MET A 1 19.39 21.68 -53.11
C MET A 1 19.33 20.23 -52.73
N ILE A 2 18.66 19.34 -53.35
CA ILE A 2 18.12 19.06 -54.68
C ILE A 2 16.97 18.07 -54.54
N PHE A 3 15.86 18.36 -55.20
CA PHE A 3 14.72 17.48 -55.47
C PHE A 3 15.08 16.34 -56.42
N LYS A 4 14.41 15.16 -56.30
CA LYS A 4 13.95 14.28 -57.42
C LYS A 4 13.00 13.24 -56.86
N LYS A 5 11.68 13.33 -57.06
CA LYS A 5 10.78 13.01 -58.19
C LYS A 5 10.60 11.51 -58.46
N LEU A 6 9.34 11.12 -58.29
CA LEU A 6 8.59 9.93 -58.72
C LEU A 6 8.74 9.63 -60.24
N PRO A 7 8.33 8.47 -60.77
CA PRO A 7 6.99 8.42 -61.37
C PRO A 7 6.18 7.09 -61.22
N HIS A 8 4.89 7.31 -61.34
CA HIS A 8 3.71 6.60 -61.85
C HIS A 8 3.87 5.42 -62.82
N HIS A 9 2.92 4.48 -62.82
CA HIS A 9 1.93 4.08 -63.84
C HIS A 9 1.38 2.69 -63.50
N ILE A 10 0.12 2.43 -63.51
CA ILE A 10 -1.06 2.38 -64.41
C ILE A 10 -1.69 0.96 -64.40
N SER A 11 -2.98 0.94 -64.14
CA SER A 11 -4.14 0.26 -64.80
C SER A 11 -4.24 -1.26 -64.83
N GLY A 12 -5.36 -1.83 -64.52
CA GLY A 12 -6.47 -2.03 -65.37
C GLY A 12 -7.47 -3.11 -64.96
N TRP A 13 -8.77 -2.76 -65.14
CA TRP A 13 -9.94 -3.47 -65.68
C TRP A 13 -10.57 -4.61 -64.90
N LEU A 14 -11.76 -4.39 -64.30
CA LEU A 14 -13.15 -4.69 -64.77
C LEU A 14 -13.43 -6.15 -65.21
N LEU A 15 -14.35 -6.79 -64.53
CA LEU A 15 -15.40 -7.61 -65.16
C LEU A 15 -16.64 -7.69 -64.25
N LEU A 16 -17.75 -7.17 -64.78
CA LEU A 16 -19.15 -7.31 -64.33
C LEU A 16 -19.63 -8.75 -64.64
N ALA A 17 -20.44 -9.32 -63.78
CA ALA A 17 -21.43 -10.31 -64.18
C ALA A 17 -22.73 -10.10 -63.38
N LEU A 18 -23.73 -9.59 -64.09
CA LEU A 18 -25.15 -9.58 -63.71
C LEU A 18 -25.71 -11.00 -63.80
N PHE A 19 -26.48 -11.39 -62.79
CA PHE A 19 -27.58 -12.34 -62.99
C PHE A 19 -28.80 -11.83 -62.18
N ALA A 20 -29.81 -11.50 -62.96
CA ALA A 20 -31.16 -11.24 -62.52
C ALA A 20 -31.97 -12.56 -62.62
N SER A 21 -32.74 -12.89 -61.60
CA SER A 21 -33.96 -13.70 -61.80
C SER A 21 -34.93 -13.55 -60.62
N ALA A 22 -36.00 -12.91 -60.90
CA ALA A 22 -37.43 -13.16 -60.73
C ALA A 22 -37.99 -13.46 -59.35
N CYS A 23 -38.92 -12.56 -59.02
CA CYS A 23 -40.09 -12.58 -58.10
C CYS A 23 -40.67 -13.92 -57.69
N SER A 24 -40.96 -14.02 -56.41
CA SER A 24 -42.26 -14.51 -55.92
C SER A 24 -42.73 -13.71 -54.70
N VAL A 25 -43.89 -13.09 -54.85
CA VAL A 25 -44.63 -12.37 -53.83
C VAL A 25 -45.23 -13.46 -52.90
N SER A 26 -44.95 -13.40 -51.60
CA SER A 26 -45.75 -14.10 -50.61
C SER A 26 -46.05 -13.13 -49.43
N ALA A 27 -47.24 -13.24 -48.98
CA ALA A 27 -48.04 -12.39 -48.13
C ALA A 27 -47.28 -11.86 -46.87
N ALA A 28 -47.58 -10.61 -46.58
CA ALA A 28 -47.26 -9.91 -45.32
C ALA A 28 -48.03 -10.55 -44.16
N GLU A 29 -47.36 -11.26 -43.28
CA GLU A 29 -47.78 -11.39 -41.87
C GLU A 29 -47.09 -10.28 -41.09
N THR A 30 -47.90 -9.32 -40.67
CA THR A 30 -47.56 -8.32 -39.68
C THR A 30 -47.34 -9.01 -38.32
N LEU A 31 -46.11 -9.41 -38.06
CA LEU A 31 -45.67 -9.61 -36.68
C LEU A 31 -45.46 -8.26 -36.06
N SER A 32 -46.44 -7.85 -35.27
CA SER A 32 -46.28 -6.77 -34.30
C SER A 32 -45.23 -7.25 -33.29
N ASP A 33 -43.98 -6.82 -33.51
CA ASP A 33 -42.91 -6.91 -32.52
C ASP A 33 -43.29 -5.97 -31.37
N GLN A 34 -44.06 -6.51 -30.43
CA GLN A 34 -44.21 -5.88 -29.12
C GLN A 34 -42.89 -6.03 -28.41
N HIS A 35 -41.94 -5.13 -28.67
CA HIS A 35 -40.89 -4.85 -27.72
C HIS A 35 -41.61 -4.35 -26.45
N GLN A 36 -41.89 -5.26 -25.55
CA GLN A 36 -42.09 -4.91 -24.14
C GLN A 36 -40.78 -4.24 -23.69
N PRO A 37 -40.84 -3.03 -23.12
CA PRO A 37 -39.69 -2.49 -22.46
C PRO A 37 -39.33 -3.52 -21.38
N GLU A 38 -38.12 -4.09 -21.45
CA GLU A 38 -37.54 -4.81 -20.32
C GLU A 38 -37.72 -3.88 -19.13
N ASP A 39 -38.38 -4.41 -18.11
CA ASP A 39 -38.62 -3.73 -16.83
C ASP A 39 -37.21 -3.49 -16.23
N ASN A 40 -36.66 -2.32 -16.52
CA ASN A 40 -35.32 -1.92 -16.13
C ASN A 40 -35.36 -1.54 -14.65
N GLN A 41 -35.72 -2.54 -13.78
CA GLN A 41 -35.66 -2.33 -12.35
C GLN A 41 -34.21 -2.12 -11.95
N ALA A 42 -33.98 -1.01 -11.27
CA ALA A 42 -32.66 -0.69 -10.73
C ALA A 42 -32.15 -1.85 -9.84
N THR A 43 -30.90 -2.23 -9.99
CA THR A 43 -30.29 -3.32 -9.23
C THR A 43 -29.98 -2.87 -7.80
N ASP A 44 -30.38 -3.66 -6.81
CA ASP A 44 -30.06 -3.36 -5.40
C ASP A 44 -28.59 -3.57 -5.11
N VAL A 45 -27.97 -2.57 -4.46
CA VAL A 45 -26.57 -2.56 -4.01
C VAL A 45 -26.48 -2.11 -2.55
N ASP A 46 -25.36 -2.42 -1.90
CA ASP A 46 -25.19 -2.11 -0.48
C ASP A 46 -24.84 -0.64 -0.27
N LEU A 47 -23.95 -0.10 -1.12
CA LEU A 47 -23.42 1.25 -0.98
C LEU A 47 -23.25 1.93 -2.35
N ILE A 48 -23.54 3.23 -2.42
CA ILE A 48 -23.07 4.10 -3.50
C ILE A 48 -22.25 5.23 -2.89
N VAL A 49 -21.01 5.40 -3.40
CA VAL A 49 -20.12 6.50 -3.02
C VAL A 49 -20.12 7.53 -4.15
N PHE A 50 -20.62 8.72 -3.88
CA PHE A 50 -20.67 9.84 -4.84
C PHE A 50 -19.45 10.74 -4.68
N GLY A 51 -19.07 11.48 -5.76
CA GLY A 51 -18.05 12.51 -5.74
C GLY A 51 -18.21 13.53 -6.86
N ASP A 52 -17.87 14.78 -6.58
CA ASP A 52 -17.70 15.79 -7.63
C ASP A 52 -16.62 15.37 -8.62
N TYR A 53 -15.65 14.61 -8.11
CA TYR A 53 -14.60 13.98 -8.90
C TYR A 53 -14.39 12.52 -8.47
N VAL A 54 -14.22 11.63 -9.46
CA VAL A 54 -13.77 10.25 -9.22
C VAL A 54 -12.44 10.03 -9.92
N VAL A 55 -11.41 9.71 -9.15
CA VAL A 55 -10.07 9.39 -9.60
C VAL A 55 -9.90 7.88 -9.48
N SER A 56 -10.17 7.16 -10.55
CA SER A 56 -10.21 5.68 -10.51
C SER A 56 -8.85 5.01 -10.34
N MET A 57 -7.76 5.71 -10.67
CA MET A 57 -6.39 5.18 -10.77
C MET A 57 -6.21 4.03 -11.77
N VAL A 58 -7.21 3.78 -12.62
CA VAL A 58 -7.05 2.93 -13.80
C VAL A 58 -6.07 3.60 -14.77
N PRO A 59 -5.10 2.88 -15.37
CA PRO A 59 -4.17 3.45 -16.33
C PRO A 59 -4.91 4.22 -17.44
N ASP A 60 -4.39 5.40 -17.79
CA ASP A 60 -4.91 6.29 -18.82
C ASP A 60 -6.37 6.76 -18.67
N SER A 61 -7.02 6.42 -17.56
CA SER A 61 -8.38 6.91 -17.30
C SER A 61 -8.39 8.38 -16.87
N PRO A 62 -9.29 9.20 -17.44
CA PRO A 62 -9.47 10.58 -17.02
C PRO A 62 -10.13 10.66 -15.64
N VAL A 63 -9.99 11.81 -14.99
CA VAL A 63 -10.79 12.14 -13.81
C VAL A 63 -12.26 12.31 -14.25
N LEU A 64 -13.14 11.52 -13.64
CA LEU A 64 -14.58 11.59 -13.92
C LEU A 64 -15.23 12.68 -13.05
N LYS A 65 -15.89 13.66 -13.69
CA LYS A 65 -16.66 14.69 -12.99
C LYS A 65 -18.06 14.18 -12.66
N ASN A 66 -18.58 14.54 -11.50
CA ASN A 66 -19.89 14.12 -11.00
C ASN A 66 -20.07 12.60 -11.15
N GLY A 67 -19.19 11.84 -10.55
CA GLY A 67 -19.15 10.40 -10.65
C GLY A 67 -19.67 9.69 -9.41
N ALA A 68 -19.82 8.38 -9.54
CA ALA A 68 -20.16 7.50 -8.42
C ALA A 68 -19.57 6.10 -8.60
N VAL A 69 -19.42 5.40 -7.47
CA VAL A 69 -19.00 4.00 -7.37
C VAL A 69 -20.11 3.22 -6.68
N ALA A 70 -20.67 2.20 -7.34
CA ALA A 70 -21.65 1.29 -6.76
C ALA A 70 -20.97 0.01 -6.25
N VAL A 71 -21.35 -0.42 -5.04
CA VAL A 71 -20.73 -1.51 -4.30
C VAL A 71 -21.77 -2.52 -3.86
N LYS A 72 -21.49 -3.81 -4.09
CA LYS A 72 -22.30 -4.93 -3.61
C LYS A 72 -21.41 -6.05 -3.08
N ASP A 73 -21.75 -6.61 -1.93
CA ASP A 73 -21.02 -7.72 -1.30
C ASP A 73 -19.50 -7.43 -1.15
N GLY A 74 -19.17 -6.14 -0.89
CA GLY A 74 -17.80 -5.67 -0.75
C GLY A 74 -17.05 -5.49 -2.06
N GLU A 75 -17.67 -5.69 -3.22
CA GLU A 75 -17.06 -5.52 -4.55
C GLU A 75 -17.63 -4.31 -5.28
N ILE A 76 -16.78 -3.66 -6.08
CA ILE A 76 -17.20 -2.61 -7.00
C ILE A 76 -17.95 -3.25 -8.16
N VAL A 77 -19.24 -2.92 -8.31
CA VAL A 77 -20.06 -3.44 -9.41
C VAL A 77 -20.16 -2.46 -10.57
N ALA A 78 -20.00 -1.15 -10.32
CA ALA A 78 -19.97 -0.14 -11.37
C ALA A 78 -19.21 1.12 -10.91
N VAL A 79 -18.58 1.80 -11.88
CA VAL A 79 -18.04 3.17 -11.75
C VAL A 79 -18.51 3.95 -12.96
N GLY A 80 -19.06 5.14 -12.75
CA GLY A 80 -19.61 5.94 -13.86
C GLY A 80 -20.17 7.28 -13.44
N ALA A 81 -20.84 7.97 -14.38
CA ALA A 81 -21.51 9.21 -14.09
C ALA A 81 -22.60 9.02 -13.03
N ALA A 82 -22.70 9.94 -12.08
CA ALA A 82 -23.61 9.82 -10.94
C ALA A 82 -25.07 9.60 -11.35
N ASP A 83 -25.54 10.28 -12.39
CA ASP A 83 -26.92 10.13 -12.88
C ASP A 83 -27.18 8.74 -13.48
N GLN A 84 -26.20 8.17 -14.18
CA GLN A 84 -26.30 6.80 -14.72
C GLN A 84 -26.34 5.77 -13.58
N ILE A 85 -25.47 5.93 -12.58
CA ILE A 85 -25.44 5.05 -11.41
C ILE A 85 -26.75 5.14 -10.62
N LYS A 86 -27.31 6.34 -10.39
CA LYS A 86 -28.60 6.53 -9.71
C LYS A 86 -29.78 5.87 -10.43
N VAL A 87 -29.73 5.82 -11.75
CA VAL A 87 -30.80 5.15 -12.54
C VAL A 87 -30.64 3.62 -12.53
N ALA A 88 -29.40 3.14 -12.54
CA ALA A 88 -29.11 1.70 -12.65
C ALA A 88 -29.16 0.97 -11.30
N PHE A 89 -28.99 1.66 -10.17
CA PHE A 89 -28.83 1.04 -8.86
C PHE A 89 -29.65 1.71 -7.76
N ASN A 90 -30.24 0.87 -6.88
CA ASN A 90 -30.85 1.29 -5.60
C ASN A 90 -29.87 0.92 -4.47
N ALA A 91 -29.37 1.89 -3.72
CA ALA A 91 -28.44 1.63 -2.64
C ALA A 91 -29.15 1.58 -1.29
N ALA A 92 -28.76 0.61 -0.44
CA ALA A 92 -29.18 0.58 0.96
C ALA A 92 -28.56 1.74 1.74
N GLU A 93 -27.34 2.17 1.36
CA GLU A 93 -26.61 3.26 2.00
C GLU A 93 -25.89 4.13 0.94
N THR A 94 -25.73 5.43 1.23
CA THR A 94 -25.00 6.35 0.34
C THR A 94 -24.02 7.23 1.11
N LEU A 95 -22.88 7.56 0.46
CA LEU A 95 -21.99 8.64 0.86
C LEU A 95 -22.16 9.81 -0.12
N SER A 96 -22.44 11.01 0.42
CA SER A 96 -22.61 12.24 -0.37
C SER A 96 -21.34 12.59 -1.15
N GLY A 97 -21.52 13.14 -2.36
CA GLY A 97 -20.41 13.54 -3.23
C GLY A 97 -20.14 15.03 -3.27
N GLU A 98 -20.93 15.84 -2.57
CA GLU A 98 -20.76 17.29 -2.56
C GLU A 98 -19.42 17.67 -1.94
N ASN A 99 -18.61 18.43 -2.67
CA ASN A 99 -17.23 18.81 -2.28
C ASN A 99 -16.35 17.59 -1.94
N ARG A 100 -16.45 16.50 -2.71
CA ARG A 100 -15.68 15.27 -2.47
C ARG A 100 -14.96 14.79 -3.73
N ILE A 101 -13.70 14.38 -3.53
CA ILE A 101 -12.97 13.55 -4.47
C ILE A 101 -13.07 12.12 -3.98
N VAL A 102 -13.47 11.19 -4.83
CA VAL A 102 -13.50 9.73 -4.56
C VAL A 102 -12.29 9.10 -5.24
N MET A 103 -11.53 8.30 -4.51
CA MET A 103 -10.38 7.58 -5.04
C MET A 103 -10.17 6.23 -4.32
N PRO A 104 -9.31 5.32 -4.85
CA PRO A 104 -8.93 4.13 -4.11
C PRO A 104 -8.31 4.51 -2.77
N GLY A 105 -8.50 3.66 -1.76
CA GLY A 105 -7.80 3.80 -0.49
C GLY A 105 -6.29 3.72 -0.66
N LEU A 106 -5.57 4.42 0.20
CA LEU A 106 -4.12 4.43 0.19
C LEU A 106 -3.55 3.11 0.73
N ILE A 107 -2.40 2.71 0.20
CA ILE A 107 -1.71 1.48 0.55
C ILE A 107 -0.37 1.84 1.18
N ASN A 108 -0.21 1.53 2.46
CA ASN A 108 1.03 1.62 3.20
C ASN A 108 1.78 0.29 3.07
N GLY A 109 2.77 0.23 2.19
CA GLY A 109 3.45 -1.01 1.81
C GLY A 109 4.46 -1.52 2.83
N HIS A 110 4.77 -0.75 3.89
CA HIS A 110 5.66 -1.16 4.97
C HIS A 110 5.42 -0.33 6.23
N SER A 111 5.21 -1.02 7.35
CA SER A 111 5.02 -0.42 8.66
C SER A 111 5.43 -1.36 9.79
N HIS A 112 5.52 -0.78 11.00
CA HIS A 112 5.62 -1.44 12.30
C HIS A 112 4.52 -0.88 13.19
N ALA A 113 3.28 -1.30 12.95
CA ALA A 113 2.07 -0.64 13.44
C ALA A 113 2.08 -0.39 14.97
N ALA A 114 2.48 -1.38 15.77
CA ALA A 114 2.50 -1.23 17.22
C ALA A 114 3.53 -0.21 17.74
N MET A 115 4.54 0.16 16.92
CA MET A 115 5.54 1.18 17.27
C MET A 115 4.98 2.60 17.38
N THR A 116 3.70 2.84 17.11
CA THR A 116 3.01 4.10 17.45
C THR A 116 3.18 4.48 18.93
N LEU A 117 3.34 3.50 19.82
CA LEU A 117 3.61 3.72 21.23
C LEU A 117 5.06 4.12 21.55
N LEU A 118 5.98 4.00 20.59
CA LEU A 118 7.39 4.40 20.69
C LEU A 118 7.70 5.69 19.93
N ARG A 119 6.70 6.39 19.42
CA ARG A 119 6.81 7.67 18.73
C ARG A 119 7.58 8.69 19.56
N GLY A 120 8.70 9.20 19.01
CA GLY A 120 9.54 10.20 19.68
C GLY A 120 10.36 9.66 20.86
N VAL A 121 10.55 8.35 20.98
CA VAL A 121 11.33 7.74 22.09
C VAL A 121 12.84 7.96 21.86
N ALA A 122 13.32 7.95 20.63
CA ALA A 122 14.73 8.10 20.28
C ALA A 122 14.86 8.86 18.95
N GLU A 123 15.50 10.03 19.01
CA GLU A 123 15.63 10.96 17.89
C GLU A 123 17.10 11.23 17.58
N ASP A 124 17.38 11.69 16.33
CA ASP A 124 18.70 12.18 15.88
C ASP A 124 19.83 11.14 16.01
N LEU A 125 19.56 9.88 15.68
CA LEU A 125 20.49 8.75 15.80
C LEU A 125 20.68 8.04 14.45
N SER A 126 21.87 7.44 14.26
CA SER A 126 22.06 6.52 13.13
C SER A 126 21.26 5.23 13.32
N LEU A 127 20.90 4.54 12.22
CA LEU A 127 20.09 3.31 12.26
C LEU A 127 20.60 2.30 13.31
N MET A 128 21.90 1.97 13.28
CA MET A 128 22.46 0.92 14.18
C MET A 128 22.53 1.36 15.64
N ASP A 129 22.77 2.65 15.90
CA ASP A 129 22.73 3.22 17.24
C ASP A 129 21.30 3.24 17.77
N TRP A 130 20.36 3.69 16.94
CA TRP A 130 18.93 3.70 17.21
C TRP A 130 18.37 2.30 17.54
N LEU A 131 18.67 1.29 16.70
CA LEU A 131 18.24 -0.09 16.92
C LEU A 131 18.83 -0.69 18.19
N ASN A 132 20.20 -0.69 18.32
CA ASN A 132 20.87 -1.45 19.35
C ASN A 132 20.76 -0.84 20.74
N ASN A 133 20.76 0.49 20.84
CA ASN A 133 20.83 1.18 22.12
C ASN A 133 19.44 1.66 22.63
N TYR A 134 18.45 1.75 21.75
CA TYR A 134 17.13 2.30 22.12
C TYR A 134 15.98 1.34 21.78
N ILE A 135 15.82 0.93 20.54
CA ILE A 135 14.61 0.22 20.11
C ILE A 135 14.61 -1.24 20.60
N PHE A 136 15.59 -2.06 20.26
CA PHE A 136 15.63 -3.44 20.73
C PHE A 136 15.58 -3.56 22.26
N PRO A 137 16.30 -2.74 23.04
CA PRO A 137 16.15 -2.75 24.50
C PRO A 137 14.76 -2.32 24.98
N ALA A 138 14.12 -1.37 24.32
CA ALA A 138 12.75 -0.94 24.67
C ALA A 138 11.73 -2.02 24.32
N GLU A 139 11.88 -2.68 23.17
CA GLU A 139 11.00 -3.77 22.76
C GLU A 139 11.09 -4.97 23.70
N VAL A 140 12.28 -5.41 24.07
CA VAL A 140 12.46 -6.52 25.04
C VAL A 140 11.83 -6.21 26.39
N GLU A 141 11.80 -4.94 26.82
CA GLU A 141 11.26 -4.55 28.12
C GLU A 141 9.76 -4.32 28.11
N PHE A 142 9.22 -3.71 27.06
CA PHE A 142 7.85 -3.17 27.08
C PHE A 142 6.88 -3.91 26.15
N VAL A 143 7.38 -4.60 25.10
CA VAL A 143 6.51 -5.21 24.11
C VAL A 143 5.98 -6.55 24.62
N ASP A 144 4.69 -6.59 24.81
CA ASP A 144 3.88 -7.75 25.14
C ASP A 144 2.58 -7.72 24.31
N PRO A 145 1.71 -8.72 24.39
CA PRO A 145 0.44 -8.71 23.66
C PRO A 145 -0.45 -7.51 23.95
N GLU A 146 -0.40 -6.91 25.17
CA GLU A 146 -1.17 -5.71 25.50
C GLU A 146 -0.61 -4.48 24.80
N PHE A 147 0.72 -4.30 24.81
CA PHE A 147 1.40 -3.25 24.06
C PHE A 147 1.05 -3.33 22.56
N VAL A 148 1.17 -4.53 21.97
CA VAL A 148 0.89 -4.73 20.55
C VAL A 148 -0.56 -4.45 20.21
N ARG A 149 -1.51 -4.86 21.06
CA ARG A 149 -2.93 -4.55 20.88
C ARG A 149 -3.18 -3.05 20.87
N ILE A 150 -2.71 -2.33 21.90
CA ILE A 150 -2.96 -0.88 22.05
C ILE A 150 -2.28 -0.11 20.90
N GLY A 151 -1.02 -0.43 20.61
CA GLY A 151 -0.26 0.24 19.55
C GLY A 151 -0.86 0.00 18.17
N THR A 152 -1.30 -1.23 17.87
CA THR A 152 -1.98 -1.54 16.61
C THR A 152 -3.34 -0.86 16.50
N GLU A 153 -4.13 -0.77 17.57
CA GLU A 153 -5.39 -0.02 17.56
C GLU A 153 -5.15 1.48 17.32
N LEU A 154 -4.09 2.04 17.89
CA LEU A 154 -3.69 3.43 17.65
C LEU A 154 -3.26 3.64 16.19
N ALA A 155 -2.47 2.72 15.62
CA ALA A 155 -2.07 2.74 14.22
C ALA A 155 -3.28 2.62 13.28
N CYS A 156 -4.21 1.69 13.54
CA CYS A 156 -5.45 1.58 12.78
C CYS A 156 -6.25 2.88 12.80
N TRP A 157 -6.35 3.54 13.96
CA TRP A 157 -7.02 4.83 14.06
C TRP A 157 -6.36 5.88 13.16
N GLU A 158 -5.05 6.05 13.26
CA GLU A 158 -4.29 7.03 12.49
C GLU A 158 -4.36 6.74 10.99
N MET A 159 -4.11 5.50 10.57
CA MET A 159 -4.17 5.07 9.18
C MET A 159 -5.57 5.26 8.56
N ILE A 160 -6.65 4.85 9.26
CA ILE A 160 -8.02 5.04 8.77
C ILE A 160 -8.30 6.55 8.62
N ARG A 161 -7.89 7.36 9.61
CA ARG A 161 -8.08 8.80 9.56
C ARG A 161 -7.38 9.43 8.36
N GLY A 162 -6.17 8.96 8.01
CA GLY A 162 -5.40 9.41 6.85
C GLY A 162 -5.82 8.78 5.51
N GLY A 163 -6.80 7.85 5.50
CA GLY A 163 -7.28 7.23 4.26
C GLY A 163 -6.50 6.00 3.82
N THR A 164 -5.61 5.48 4.63
CA THR A 164 -4.96 4.18 4.41
C THR A 164 -5.98 3.07 4.67
N THR A 165 -6.21 2.24 3.67
CA THR A 165 -7.15 1.10 3.74
C THR A 165 -6.43 -0.24 3.88
N THR A 166 -5.19 -0.30 3.37
CA THR A 166 -4.36 -1.50 3.37
C THR A 166 -2.96 -1.17 3.86
N PHE A 167 -2.40 -2.02 4.71
CA PHE A 167 -1.00 -1.88 5.13
C PHE A 167 -0.27 -3.23 5.18
N VAL A 168 1.06 -3.18 5.07
CA VAL A 168 1.96 -4.32 5.31
C VAL A 168 2.67 -4.08 6.63
N ASP A 169 2.58 -5.03 7.55
CA ASP A 169 3.14 -4.91 8.89
C ASP A 169 4.22 -5.95 9.16
N MET A 170 5.30 -5.51 9.78
CA MET A 170 6.38 -6.38 10.28
C MET A 170 6.58 -6.12 11.77
N TYR A 171 5.99 -6.96 12.62
CA TYR A 171 6.16 -6.82 14.07
C TYR A 171 5.97 -8.14 14.82
N TYR A 172 6.10 -8.10 16.14
CA TYR A 172 5.95 -9.24 17.05
C TYR A 172 4.48 -9.51 17.38
N PHE A 173 4.17 -10.72 17.85
CA PHE A 173 2.80 -11.15 18.19
C PHE A 173 1.79 -11.00 17.04
N PRO A 174 2.05 -11.57 15.86
CA PRO A 174 1.24 -11.33 14.66
C PRO A 174 -0.24 -11.74 14.81
N ASP A 175 -0.55 -12.73 15.66
CA ASP A 175 -1.95 -13.09 16.00
C ASP A 175 -2.69 -11.94 16.66
N THR A 176 -2.00 -11.19 17.54
CA THR A 176 -2.60 -10.02 18.21
C THR A 176 -2.90 -8.91 17.22
N ILE A 177 -1.94 -8.64 16.31
CA ILE A 177 -2.11 -7.66 15.24
C ILE A 177 -3.29 -8.06 14.34
N ALA A 178 -3.34 -9.31 13.91
CA ALA A 178 -4.40 -9.83 13.04
C ALA A 178 -5.79 -9.69 13.68
N ASN A 179 -5.93 -10.00 14.97
CA ASN A 179 -7.19 -9.83 15.70
C ASN A 179 -7.62 -8.36 15.78
N VAL A 180 -6.68 -7.44 16.01
CA VAL A 180 -6.98 -5.99 16.05
C VAL A 180 -7.40 -5.50 14.66
N VAL A 181 -6.66 -5.88 13.61
CA VAL A 181 -6.95 -5.49 12.22
C VAL A 181 -8.32 -6.01 11.78
N ASP A 182 -8.66 -7.24 12.14
CA ASP A 182 -10.00 -7.79 11.87
C ASP A 182 -11.10 -6.98 12.56
N ALA A 183 -10.90 -6.65 13.81
CA ALA A 183 -11.85 -5.87 14.62
C ALA A 183 -12.02 -4.43 14.10
N CYS A 184 -10.93 -3.75 13.73
CA CYS A 184 -11.01 -2.38 13.19
C CYS A 184 -11.48 -2.32 11.74
N GLY A 185 -11.46 -3.44 11.02
CA GLY A 185 -12.02 -3.56 9.68
C GLY A 185 -11.06 -3.26 8.53
N MET A 186 -9.80 -2.93 8.79
CA MET A 186 -8.78 -2.68 7.76
C MET A 186 -8.36 -3.95 7.02
N ARG A 187 -7.69 -3.78 5.89
CA ARG A 187 -6.98 -4.83 5.19
C ARG A 187 -5.50 -4.78 5.56
N ALA A 188 -4.85 -5.94 5.76
CA ALA A 188 -3.41 -5.99 6.01
C ALA A 188 -2.76 -7.27 5.50
N MET A 189 -1.48 -7.13 5.13
CA MET A 189 -0.53 -8.23 5.07
C MET A 189 0.31 -8.19 6.34
N ILE A 190 0.21 -9.23 7.17
CA ILE A 190 0.82 -9.23 8.51
C ILE A 190 1.89 -10.29 8.53
N SER A 191 3.13 -9.89 8.82
CA SER A 191 4.24 -10.82 8.82
C SER A 191 4.52 -11.41 10.20
N ALA A 192 4.93 -12.69 10.17
CA ALA A 192 5.63 -13.30 11.29
C ALA A 192 7.10 -12.87 11.23
N THR A 193 7.51 -12.00 12.13
CA THR A 193 8.91 -11.52 12.18
C THR A 193 9.86 -12.64 12.54
N VAL A 194 10.95 -12.79 11.75
CA VAL A 194 12.05 -13.75 12.04
C VAL A 194 13.34 -12.98 12.20
N ILE A 195 13.99 -13.16 13.36
CA ILE A 195 15.24 -12.48 13.72
C ILE A 195 16.11 -13.40 14.57
N ASP A 196 17.44 -13.37 14.39
CA ASP A 196 18.38 -14.23 15.12
C ASP A 196 18.92 -13.57 16.40
N GLN A 197 17.98 -13.14 17.23
CA GLN A 197 18.24 -12.64 18.58
C GLN A 197 16.99 -12.83 19.43
N PRO A 198 17.11 -12.82 20.77
CA PRO A 198 15.94 -12.79 21.63
C PRO A 198 15.05 -11.60 21.30
N SER A 199 13.77 -11.89 21.00
CA SER A 199 12.73 -10.91 20.73
C SER A 199 11.58 -11.05 21.74
N PRO A 200 10.63 -10.12 21.80
CA PRO A 200 9.51 -10.20 22.75
C PRO A 200 8.71 -11.49 22.68
N ASP A 201 8.64 -12.13 21.52
CA ASP A 201 7.82 -13.32 21.31
C ASP A 201 8.64 -14.60 20.94
N ALA A 202 9.96 -14.50 20.74
CA ALA A 202 10.77 -15.64 20.36
C ALA A 202 12.20 -15.57 20.94
N LYS A 203 12.88 -16.75 21.00
CA LYS A 203 14.22 -16.87 21.60
C LYS A 203 15.33 -16.64 20.58
N ASP A 204 15.10 -17.07 19.35
CA ASP A 204 16.05 -17.05 18.23
C ASP A 204 15.30 -17.24 16.90
N ALA A 205 16.01 -17.21 15.77
CA ALA A 205 15.43 -17.39 14.45
C ALA A 205 14.68 -18.72 14.27
N THR A 206 15.12 -19.79 14.92
CA THR A 206 14.46 -21.10 14.82
C THR A 206 13.10 -21.10 15.51
N ASP A 207 13.03 -20.52 16.71
CA ASP A 207 11.79 -20.38 17.47
C ASP A 207 10.83 -19.40 16.76
N SER A 208 11.34 -18.25 16.26
CA SER A 208 10.55 -17.30 15.49
C SER A 208 9.93 -17.94 14.24
N LEU A 209 10.73 -18.68 13.47
CA LEU A 209 10.27 -19.36 12.27
C LEU A 209 9.20 -20.43 12.59
N ALA A 210 9.42 -21.22 13.62
CA ALA A 210 8.45 -22.24 14.05
C ALA A 210 7.10 -21.64 14.47
N LYS A 211 7.12 -20.52 15.21
CA LYS A 211 5.91 -19.76 15.57
C LYS A 211 5.27 -19.10 14.36
N GLY A 212 6.09 -18.60 13.43
CA GLY A 212 5.62 -18.04 12.16
C GLY A 212 4.85 -19.06 11.33
N VAL A 213 5.34 -20.30 11.20
CA VAL A 213 4.61 -21.38 10.51
C VAL A 213 3.23 -21.61 11.15
N GLN A 214 3.16 -21.68 12.50
CA GLN A 214 1.90 -21.86 13.21
C GLN A 214 0.94 -20.69 13.01
N TYR A 215 1.45 -19.45 12.98
CA TYR A 215 0.65 -18.25 12.67
C TYR A 215 0.09 -18.31 11.24
N ILE A 216 0.92 -18.64 10.24
CA ILE A 216 0.48 -18.80 8.85
C ILE A 216 -0.63 -19.84 8.75
N GLU A 217 -0.48 -21.02 9.38
CA GLU A 217 -1.50 -22.08 9.38
C GLU A 217 -2.84 -21.62 9.97
N ARG A 218 -2.80 -20.75 10.98
CA ARG A 218 -4.04 -20.23 11.60
C ARG A 218 -4.76 -19.22 10.70
N TRP A 219 -4.05 -18.37 9.98
CA TRP A 219 -4.64 -17.22 9.30
C TRP A 219 -4.74 -17.37 7.79
N ASN A 220 -3.94 -18.22 7.14
CA ASN A 220 -3.93 -18.35 5.69
C ASN A 220 -5.31 -18.81 5.15
N GLY A 221 -5.93 -17.95 4.32
CA GLY A 221 -7.25 -18.19 3.73
C GLY A 221 -8.43 -18.13 4.72
N LYS A 222 -8.24 -17.62 5.95
CA LYS A 222 -9.32 -17.55 6.95
C LYS A 222 -10.09 -16.23 6.94
N ASN A 223 -9.44 -15.13 6.58
CA ASN A 223 -10.05 -13.80 6.51
C ASN A 223 -9.64 -13.14 5.19
N PRO A 224 -10.59 -12.69 4.35
CA PRO A 224 -10.27 -12.10 3.03
C PRO A 224 -9.52 -10.77 3.11
N ARG A 225 -9.50 -10.13 4.28
CA ARG A 225 -8.80 -8.86 4.53
C ARG A 225 -7.41 -9.05 5.15
N ILE A 226 -7.08 -10.25 5.66
CA ILE A 226 -5.82 -10.51 6.35
C ILE A 226 -5.04 -11.56 5.58
N THR A 227 -3.86 -11.16 5.08
CA THR A 227 -2.93 -12.03 4.37
C THR A 227 -1.70 -12.25 5.25
N PRO A 228 -1.51 -13.45 5.82
CA PRO A 228 -0.31 -13.76 6.58
C PRO A 228 0.88 -13.97 5.65
N ILE A 229 2.05 -13.43 6.03
CA ILE A 229 3.32 -13.58 5.30
C ILE A 229 4.47 -13.81 6.29
N PHE A 230 5.67 -14.15 5.81
CA PHE A 230 6.88 -14.14 6.63
C PHE A 230 7.60 -12.80 6.56
N GLY A 231 8.24 -12.40 7.67
CA GLY A 231 9.02 -11.17 7.78
C GLY A 231 10.42 -11.42 8.33
N PRO A 232 11.35 -12.08 7.58
CA PRO A 232 12.74 -12.06 7.97
C PRO A 232 13.23 -10.62 8.02
N HIS A 233 13.80 -10.21 9.18
CA HIS A 233 14.10 -8.81 9.42
C HIS A 233 15.04 -8.24 8.36
N SER A 234 16.22 -8.85 8.19
CA SER A 234 17.24 -8.40 7.23
C SER A 234 18.35 -9.45 7.05
N ASN A 235 19.26 -9.24 6.09
CA ASN A 235 20.42 -10.08 5.88
C ASN A 235 21.59 -9.81 6.86
N TYR A 236 21.48 -8.78 7.70
CA TYR A 236 22.45 -8.52 8.78
C TYR A 236 21.97 -9.02 10.15
N THR A 237 20.71 -9.42 10.26
CA THR A 237 20.13 -10.06 11.46
C THR A 237 19.87 -11.55 11.28
N LEU A 238 19.98 -12.05 10.05
CA LEU A 238 19.82 -13.45 9.69
C LEU A 238 20.93 -13.86 8.73
N ASN A 239 21.50 -15.06 8.91
CA ASN A 239 22.47 -15.61 7.97
C ASN A 239 21.79 -16.29 6.76
N ALA A 240 22.58 -16.65 5.74
CA ALA A 240 22.07 -17.24 4.50
C ALA A 240 21.28 -18.54 4.72
N GLU A 241 21.65 -19.40 5.68
CA GLU A 241 20.94 -20.65 5.95
C GLU A 241 19.58 -20.41 6.61
N GLN A 242 19.50 -19.42 7.50
CA GLN A 242 18.24 -18.99 8.13
C GLN A 242 17.29 -18.36 7.09
N LEU A 243 17.82 -17.52 6.18
CA LEU A 243 17.04 -16.95 5.08
C LEU A 243 16.51 -18.04 4.13
N LYS A 244 17.33 -19.05 3.79
CA LYS A 244 16.87 -20.22 3.02
C LYS A 244 15.76 -21.00 3.75
N ALA A 245 15.87 -21.13 5.08
CA ALA A 245 14.85 -21.79 5.88
C ALA A 245 13.51 -21.03 5.85
N VAL A 246 13.53 -19.68 5.96
CA VAL A 246 12.34 -18.82 5.82
C VAL A 246 11.74 -18.95 4.42
N ARG A 247 12.57 -18.86 3.36
CA ARG A 247 12.12 -19.05 1.98
C ARG A 247 11.43 -20.39 1.79
N LYS A 248 12.02 -21.46 2.32
CA LYS A 248 11.45 -22.81 2.24
C LYS A 248 10.06 -22.84 2.91
N ALA A 249 9.95 -22.32 4.14
CA ALA A 249 8.67 -22.27 4.86
C ALA A 249 7.61 -21.45 4.10
N ALA A 250 7.99 -20.31 3.53
CA ALA A 250 7.11 -19.48 2.71
C ALA A 250 6.60 -20.22 1.47
N SER A 251 7.49 -20.94 0.77
CA SER A 251 7.15 -21.76 -0.40
C SER A 251 6.20 -22.92 -0.04
N GLU A 252 6.48 -23.63 1.06
CA GLU A 252 5.64 -24.73 1.53
C GLU A 252 4.25 -24.27 1.99
N SER A 253 4.15 -23.05 2.52
CA SER A 253 2.88 -22.44 2.95
C SER A 253 2.15 -21.66 1.85
N GLY A 254 2.78 -21.44 0.70
CA GLY A 254 2.22 -20.68 -0.42
C GLY A 254 2.00 -19.19 -0.11
N VAL A 255 2.87 -18.58 0.72
CA VAL A 255 2.77 -17.17 1.13
C VAL A 255 4.00 -16.35 0.71
N GLY A 256 3.85 -15.02 0.68
CA GLY A 256 4.94 -14.08 0.38
C GLY A 256 5.85 -13.80 1.58
N ILE A 257 6.84 -12.95 1.32
CA ILE A 257 7.84 -12.51 2.29
C ILE A 257 7.98 -11.00 2.21
N THR A 258 8.12 -10.32 3.37
CA THR A 258 8.59 -8.93 3.44
C THR A 258 9.94 -8.88 4.16
N ILE A 259 10.83 -7.98 3.74
CA ILE A 259 12.20 -7.88 4.26
C ILE A 259 12.73 -6.44 4.12
N HIS A 260 13.52 -5.94 5.09
CA HIS A 260 14.32 -4.73 4.92
C HIS A 260 15.52 -5.07 4.02
N LEU A 261 15.73 -4.29 2.97
CA LEU A 261 16.72 -4.60 1.94
C LEU A 261 17.44 -3.35 1.45
N SER A 262 18.77 -3.40 1.47
CA SER A 262 19.65 -2.33 0.99
C SER A 262 19.29 -0.96 1.58
N GLU A 263 18.95 -0.93 2.87
CA GLU A 263 18.45 0.26 3.56
C GLU A 263 19.55 1.28 3.85
N SER A 264 20.70 0.82 4.30
CA SER A 264 21.75 1.71 4.83
C SER A 264 23.14 1.34 4.31
N PRO A 265 24.10 2.30 4.37
CA PRO A 265 25.52 1.99 4.08
C PRO A 265 26.08 0.85 4.92
N TYR A 266 25.63 0.73 6.18
CA TYR A 266 26.03 -0.36 7.07
C TYR A 266 25.65 -1.74 6.49
N GLU A 267 24.41 -1.90 6.02
CA GLU A 267 23.96 -3.16 5.42
C GLU A 267 24.77 -3.52 4.18
N VAL A 268 25.03 -2.53 3.30
CA VAL A 268 25.84 -2.73 2.09
C VAL A 268 27.26 -3.19 2.45
N GLU A 269 27.88 -2.55 3.45
CA GLU A 269 29.22 -2.93 3.92
C GLU A 269 29.21 -4.30 4.59
N HIS A 270 28.22 -4.59 5.44
CA HIS A 270 28.03 -5.89 6.09
C HIS A 270 27.93 -7.01 5.04
N SER A 271 27.11 -6.84 4.02
CA SER A 271 26.93 -7.83 2.96
C SER A 271 28.22 -8.08 2.19
N LYS A 272 28.94 -7.03 1.80
CA LYS A 272 30.23 -7.14 1.12
C LYS A 272 31.29 -7.83 1.98
N ASN A 273 31.37 -7.53 3.27
CA ASN A 273 32.36 -8.14 4.18
C ASN A 273 32.02 -9.60 4.51
N THR A 274 30.74 -9.94 4.62
CA THR A 274 30.27 -11.27 5.04
C THR A 274 30.15 -12.23 3.86
N TYR A 275 29.61 -11.74 2.74
CA TYR A 275 29.25 -12.58 1.59
C TYR A 275 30.05 -12.28 0.31
N GLY A 276 30.86 -11.22 0.31
CA GLY A 276 31.67 -10.81 -0.85
C GLY A 276 30.87 -10.11 -1.96
N THR A 277 29.58 -9.80 -1.71
CA THR A 277 28.69 -9.21 -2.70
C THR A 277 27.64 -8.31 -2.02
N THR A 278 26.75 -7.68 -2.78
CA THR A 278 25.66 -6.83 -2.27
C THR A 278 24.54 -7.67 -1.65
N SER A 279 23.63 -7.02 -0.92
CA SER A 279 22.47 -7.68 -0.30
C SER A 279 21.54 -8.31 -1.35
N ILE A 280 21.26 -7.59 -2.44
CA ILE A 280 20.36 -8.05 -3.51
C ILE A 280 20.97 -9.25 -4.24
N GLU A 281 22.25 -9.15 -4.65
CA GLU A 281 22.96 -10.25 -5.31
C GLU A 281 23.08 -11.48 -4.40
N MET A 282 23.34 -11.29 -3.11
CA MET A 282 23.41 -12.38 -2.14
C MET A 282 22.06 -13.10 -2.06
N LEU A 283 20.95 -12.37 -1.88
CA LEU A 283 19.61 -12.94 -1.82
C LEU A 283 19.23 -13.67 -3.10
N ASP A 284 19.59 -13.11 -4.27
CA ASP A 284 19.37 -13.78 -5.56
C ASP A 284 20.18 -15.08 -5.66
N SER A 285 21.47 -15.04 -5.30
CA SER A 285 22.38 -16.20 -5.37
C SER A 285 21.93 -17.40 -4.55
N ILE A 286 21.24 -17.16 -3.41
CA ILE A 286 20.70 -18.23 -2.57
C ILE A 286 19.26 -18.63 -2.96
N GLY A 287 18.72 -18.05 -4.05
CA GLY A 287 17.37 -18.27 -4.55
C GLY A 287 16.26 -17.69 -3.66
N PHE A 288 16.60 -16.76 -2.75
CA PHE A 288 15.62 -16.16 -1.84
C PHE A 288 14.59 -15.34 -2.60
N LEU A 289 14.99 -14.66 -3.67
CA LEU A 289 14.13 -13.82 -4.51
C LEU A 289 13.21 -14.62 -5.47
N ASP A 290 13.24 -15.96 -5.45
CA ASP A 290 12.33 -16.80 -6.23
C ASP A 290 10.89 -16.84 -5.67
N GLN A 291 10.64 -16.23 -4.50
CA GLN A 291 9.31 -16.08 -3.88
C GLN A 291 8.74 -14.70 -4.17
N PRO A 292 7.42 -14.46 -3.97
CA PRO A 292 6.88 -13.11 -3.90
C PRO A 292 7.52 -12.33 -2.75
N ILE A 293 8.31 -11.31 -3.08
CA ILE A 293 9.07 -10.49 -2.12
C ILE A 293 8.55 -9.06 -2.13
N ILE A 294 8.34 -8.51 -0.93
CA ILE A 294 8.15 -7.09 -0.65
C ILE A 294 9.42 -6.60 0.03
N ALA A 295 10.21 -5.78 -0.66
CA ALA A 295 11.47 -5.24 -0.16
C ALA A 295 11.28 -3.80 0.31
N ALA A 296 11.40 -3.57 1.62
CA ALA A 296 11.34 -2.24 2.19
C ALA A 296 12.66 -1.48 1.97
N HIS A 297 12.57 -0.16 1.79
CA HIS A 297 13.64 0.83 1.62
C HIS A 297 14.30 0.82 0.25
N VAL A 298 15.14 -0.14 -0.06
CA VAL A 298 15.97 -0.26 -1.29
C VAL A 298 16.63 1.09 -1.64
N VAL A 299 17.34 1.65 -0.65
CA VAL A 299 18.01 2.97 -0.76
C VAL A 299 19.31 2.87 -1.56
N TRP A 300 20.04 1.75 -1.41
CA TRP A 300 21.39 1.56 -1.95
C TRP A 300 21.51 0.42 -2.97
N PRO A 301 20.55 0.24 -3.89
CA PRO A 301 20.74 -0.70 -4.98
C PRO A 301 21.73 -0.12 -6.00
N THR A 302 22.49 -0.98 -6.70
CA THR A 302 23.27 -0.55 -7.85
C THR A 302 22.42 -0.64 -9.14
N PRO A 303 22.76 0.11 -10.20
CA PRO A 303 22.03 -0.01 -11.48
C PRO A 303 22.05 -1.42 -12.07
N GLU A 304 23.09 -2.21 -11.80
CA GLU A 304 23.25 -3.60 -12.24
C GLU A 304 22.26 -4.54 -11.56
N GLU A 305 21.71 -4.16 -10.42
CA GLU A 305 20.72 -4.93 -9.65
C GLU A 305 19.28 -4.67 -10.08
N PHE A 306 19.00 -3.60 -10.82
CA PHE A 306 17.63 -3.29 -11.30
C PHE A 306 17.04 -4.44 -12.16
N PRO A 307 17.80 -5.05 -13.09
CA PRO A 307 17.32 -6.23 -13.80
C PRO A 307 16.97 -7.40 -12.87
N ILE A 308 17.73 -7.63 -11.80
CA ILE A 308 17.43 -8.69 -10.82
C ILE A 308 16.08 -8.42 -10.16
N LEU A 309 15.87 -7.22 -9.62
CA LEU A 309 14.61 -6.83 -9.00
C LEU A 309 13.41 -6.98 -9.96
N LEU A 310 13.60 -6.59 -11.23
CA LEU A 310 12.56 -6.71 -12.26
C LEU A 310 12.25 -8.17 -12.60
N GLU A 311 13.27 -8.98 -12.90
CA GLU A 311 13.12 -10.39 -13.32
C GLU A 311 12.53 -11.24 -12.20
N ARG A 312 12.96 -11.01 -10.95
CA ARG A 312 12.42 -11.66 -9.75
C ARG A 312 11.08 -11.09 -9.30
N LYS A 313 10.58 -10.03 -9.96
CA LYS A 313 9.31 -9.36 -9.64
C LYS A 313 9.25 -8.87 -8.18
N VAL A 314 10.37 -8.43 -7.65
CA VAL A 314 10.43 -7.85 -6.30
C VAL A 314 9.61 -6.56 -6.27
N GLY A 315 8.67 -6.47 -5.32
CA GLY A 315 7.97 -5.21 -5.04
C GLY A 315 8.82 -4.36 -4.09
N VAL A 316 9.16 -3.17 -4.50
CA VAL A 316 9.95 -2.23 -3.69
C VAL A 316 9.02 -1.27 -2.98
N ILE A 317 9.25 -1.04 -1.68
CA ILE A 317 8.51 -0.05 -0.89
C ILE A 317 9.48 1.03 -0.42
N ASN A 318 9.29 2.24 -0.93
CA ASN A 318 10.05 3.40 -0.50
C ASN A 318 9.41 4.04 0.73
N ASN A 319 10.24 4.36 1.73
CA ASN A 319 9.84 4.97 3.00
C ASN A 319 10.55 6.33 3.16
N PRO A 320 10.11 7.37 2.44
CA PRO A 320 10.84 8.63 2.32
C PRO A 320 11.21 9.28 3.65
N THR A 321 10.25 9.44 4.53
CA THR A 321 10.44 10.12 5.82
C THR A 321 11.42 9.36 6.71
N SER A 322 11.23 8.06 6.90
CA SER A 322 12.13 7.22 7.69
C SER A 322 13.56 7.24 7.11
N ASN A 323 13.71 7.01 5.79
CA ASN A 323 15.03 7.03 5.13
C ASN A 323 15.79 8.35 5.35
N MET A 324 15.08 9.49 5.32
CA MET A 324 15.67 10.80 5.58
C MET A 324 15.98 11.01 7.05
N LYS A 325 15.04 10.67 7.92
CA LYS A 325 15.14 10.96 9.35
C LYS A 325 16.31 10.21 10.01
N ILE A 326 16.51 8.95 9.67
CA ILE A 326 17.66 8.16 10.16
C ILE A 326 18.88 8.26 9.25
N ALA A 327 18.84 9.18 8.25
CA ALA A 327 19.92 9.46 7.30
C ALA A 327 20.41 8.21 6.53
N SER A 328 19.53 7.28 6.22
CA SER A 328 19.84 6.12 5.38
C SER A 328 20.17 6.53 3.94
N GLY A 329 19.53 7.57 3.42
CA GLY A 329 19.75 8.11 2.07
C GLY A 329 18.45 8.36 1.31
N ILE A 330 18.58 8.52 -0.01
CA ILE A 330 17.44 8.70 -0.93
C ILE A 330 17.43 7.54 -1.93
N ALA A 331 16.37 6.73 -1.89
CA ALA A 331 16.21 5.61 -2.82
C ALA A 331 16.04 6.11 -4.27
N PRO A 332 16.65 5.45 -5.28
CA PRO A 332 16.61 5.88 -6.68
C PRO A 332 15.27 5.50 -7.37
N ILE A 333 14.16 5.99 -6.83
CA ILE A 333 12.81 5.54 -7.19
C ILE A 333 12.45 5.85 -8.65
N SER A 334 12.85 7.02 -9.16
CA SER A 334 12.65 7.39 -10.56
C SER A 334 13.31 6.40 -11.51
N ASP A 335 14.52 5.93 -11.17
CA ASP A 335 15.31 5.02 -12.00
C ASP A 335 14.75 3.58 -11.92
N LEU A 336 14.32 3.15 -10.70
CA LEU A 336 13.65 1.86 -10.51
C LEU A 336 12.34 1.78 -11.31
N LEU A 337 11.50 2.83 -11.27
CA LEU A 337 10.28 2.90 -12.07
C LEU A 337 10.58 2.91 -13.57
N ALA A 338 11.60 3.66 -14.01
CA ALA A 338 12.02 3.69 -15.42
C ALA A 338 12.53 2.31 -15.89
N ALA A 339 13.15 1.53 -15.00
CA ALA A 339 13.55 0.15 -15.25
C ALA A 339 12.37 -0.85 -15.26
N GLY A 340 11.16 -0.42 -14.87
CA GLY A 340 9.95 -1.25 -14.84
C GLY A 340 9.71 -1.99 -13.51
N VAL A 341 10.53 -1.74 -12.49
CA VAL A 341 10.34 -2.30 -11.14
C VAL A 341 9.05 -1.75 -10.52
N LYS A 342 8.30 -2.59 -9.82
CA LYS A 342 7.09 -2.18 -9.12
C LYS A 342 7.46 -1.49 -7.81
N VAL A 343 7.04 -0.24 -7.67
CA VAL A 343 7.38 0.58 -6.50
C VAL A 343 6.09 1.08 -5.85
N GLY A 344 5.98 0.83 -4.54
CA GLY A 344 4.99 1.41 -3.64
C GLY A 344 5.62 2.37 -2.65
N LEU A 345 4.79 2.92 -1.76
CA LEU A 345 5.19 3.76 -0.64
C LEU A 345 4.83 3.08 0.68
N GLY A 346 5.57 3.40 1.71
CA GLY A 346 5.29 3.03 3.09
C GLY A 346 5.77 4.10 4.05
N THR A 347 5.25 4.09 5.26
CA THR A 347 5.63 5.03 6.31
C THR A 347 6.79 4.52 7.15
N ASP A 348 7.05 3.21 7.12
CA ASP A 348 7.83 2.55 8.17
C ASP A 348 7.14 2.66 9.55
N GLY A 349 7.83 2.40 10.65
CA GLY A 349 7.28 2.55 11.99
C GLY A 349 7.28 4.00 12.49
N ALA A 350 6.28 4.37 13.29
CA ALA A 350 6.23 5.71 13.91
C ALA A 350 7.39 5.99 14.89
N ALA A 351 8.23 5.01 15.19
CA ALA A 351 9.48 5.22 15.93
C ALA A 351 10.59 5.84 15.07
N SER A 352 10.62 5.56 13.76
CA SER A 352 11.61 6.10 12.80
C SER A 352 11.04 7.20 11.90
N ASN A 353 9.70 7.32 11.80
CA ASN A 353 9.00 8.33 11.00
C ASN A 353 8.39 9.44 11.87
N ASN A 354 7.71 9.11 12.91
CA ASN A 354 6.87 9.84 13.87
C ASN A 354 5.38 9.86 13.55
N ASP A 355 4.95 9.55 12.32
CA ASP A 355 3.53 9.35 11.98
C ASP A 355 3.32 8.21 10.98
N LEU A 356 2.07 8.04 10.53
CA LEU A 356 1.68 7.07 9.53
C LEU A 356 0.94 7.74 8.35
N ASP A 357 1.36 8.98 8.02
CA ASP A 357 0.73 9.82 7.00
C ASP A 357 1.24 9.51 5.59
N MET A 358 0.47 8.80 4.80
CA MET A 358 0.77 8.50 3.39
C MET A 358 0.74 9.73 2.47
N TRP A 359 0.08 10.82 2.85
CA TRP A 359 0.07 12.07 2.05
C TRP A 359 1.42 12.76 2.15
N GLU A 360 2.03 12.75 3.33
CA GLU A 360 3.41 13.24 3.52
C GLU A 360 4.39 12.39 2.71
N GLU A 361 4.31 11.05 2.81
CA GLU A 361 5.18 10.14 2.07
C GLU A 361 5.11 10.36 0.55
N MET A 362 3.90 10.54 0.01
CA MET A 362 3.72 10.86 -1.41
C MET A 362 4.42 12.18 -1.79
N ARG A 363 4.21 13.23 -1.00
CA ARG A 363 4.78 14.55 -1.28
C ARG A 363 6.29 14.53 -1.22
N LEU A 364 6.87 13.89 -0.20
CA LEU A 364 8.31 13.76 -0.03
C LEU A 364 8.93 12.90 -1.13
N ALA A 365 8.33 11.78 -1.51
CA ALA A 365 8.78 10.96 -2.63
C ALA A 365 8.90 11.77 -3.93
N ALA A 366 7.91 12.62 -4.24
CA ALA A 366 7.96 13.49 -5.42
C ALA A 366 9.09 14.53 -5.34
N LEU A 367 9.17 15.23 -4.21
CA LEU A 367 10.10 16.36 -4.05
C LEU A 367 11.56 15.91 -3.97
N GLN A 368 11.83 14.79 -3.27
CA GLN A 368 13.18 14.21 -3.20
C GLN A 368 13.73 13.88 -4.58
N GLN A 369 12.97 13.16 -5.40
CA GLN A 369 13.44 12.78 -6.72
C GLN A 369 13.67 13.98 -7.63
N LYS A 370 12.77 14.97 -7.60
CA LYS A 370 12.95 16.21 -8.38
C LYS A 370 14.22 16.95 -8.02
N VAL A 371 14.53 17.09 -6.74
CA VAL A 371 15.73 17.80 -6.30
C VAL A 371 17.00 16.97 -6.52
N THR A 372 16.93 15.65 -6.32
CA THR A 372 18.10 14.76 -6.53
C THR A 372 18.49 14.66 -7.99
N GLN A 373 17.50 14.57 -8.89
CA GLN A 373 17.73 14.52 -10.33
C GLN A 373 17.91 15.90 -10.98
N MET A 374 17.69 17.00 -10.22
CA MET A 374 17.67 18.38 -10.74
C MET A 374 16.73 18.54 -11.96
N ASP A 375 15.65 17.76 -11.96
CA ASP A 375 14.64 17.75 -13.02
C ASP A 375 13.22 17.84 -12.44
N PRO A 376 12.46 18.91 -12.71
CA PRO A 376 11.09 19.06 -12.20
C PRO A 376 10.09 18.12 -12.89
N GLN A 377 10.45 17.44 -13.98
CA GLN A 377 9.56 16.58 -14.75
C GLN A 377 9.54 15.13 -14.24
N VAL A 378 10.57 14.69 -13.49
CA VAL A 378 10.56 13.36 -12.88
C VAL A 378 9.44 13.25 -11.83
N MET A 379 8.93 12.06 -11.62
CA MET A 379 7.89 11.78 -10.63
C MET A 379 6.68 12.73 -10.74
N PRO A 380 5.96 12.73 -11.89
CA PRO A 380 4.74 13.53 -12.02
C PRO A 380 3.68 13.05 -11.03
N ALA A 381 2.77 13.95 -10.64
CA ALA A 381 1.81 13.72 -9.56
C ALA A 381 1.03 12.40 -9.69
N ARG A 382 0.57 12.05 -10.90
CA ARG A 382 -0.17 10.80 -11.14
C ARG A 382 0.70 9.55 -10.87
N SER A 383 1.99 9.60 -11.17
CA SER A 383 2.90 8.47 -10.89
C SER A 383 3.08 8.25 -9.39
N VAL A 384 3.14 9.32 -8.62
CA VAL A 384 3.27 9.22 -7.15
C VAL A 384 1.97 8.74 -6.51
N LEU A 385 0.81 9.25 -6.93
CA LEU A 385 -0.49 8.72 -6.51
C LEU A 385 -0.64 7.24 -6.87
N ASN A 386 -0.09 6.83 -8.02
CA ASN A 386 -0.07 5.42 -8.40
C ASN A 386 0.75 4.58 -7.42
N MET A 387 1.88 5.05 -6.92
CA MET A 387 2.69 4.34 -5.92
C MET A 387 1.94 4.12 -4.61
N ALA A 388 1.07 5.03 -4.22
CA ALA A 388 0.24 4.91 -3.02
C ALA A 388 -1.09 4.15 -3.24
N THR A 389 -1.38 3.74 -4.47
CA THR A 389 -2.62 3.07 -4.86
C THR A 389 -2.36 1.82 -5.71
N LEU A 390 -2.61 1.83 -7.03
CA LEU A 390 -2.43 0.65 -7.89
C LEU A 390 -0.98 0.17 -7.96
N GLY A 391 0.00 1.06 -8.02
CA GLY A 391 1.43 0.71 -7.98
C GLY A 391 1.83 0.07 -6.66
N GLY A 392 1.31 0.60 -5.53
CA GLY A 392 1.45 0.00 -4.22
C GLY A 392 0.85 -1.40 -4.18
N ALA A 393 -0.38 -1.57 -4.69
CA ALA A 393 -1.03 -2.87 -4.81
C ALA A 393 -0.22 -3.85 -5.68
N GLN A 394 0.40 -3.37 -6.77
CA GLN A 394 1.29 -4.18 -7.60
C GLN A 394 2.56 -4.61 -6.86
N ALA A 395 3.15 -3.69 -6.08
CA ALA A 395 4.36 -3.98 -5.31
C ALA A 395 4.11 -5.03 -4.21
N ILE A 396 2.93 -5.02 -3.58
CA ILE A 396 2.57 -6.00 -2.55
C ILE A 396 1.82 -7.23 -3.09
N GLY A 397 1.60 -7.33 -4.42
CA GLY A 397 0.97 -8.49 -5.06
C GLY A 397 -0.57 -8.56 -4.91
N LEU A 398 -1.26 -7.45 -4.65
CA LEU A 398 -2.72 -7.38 -4.46
C LEU A 398 -3.46 -6.60 -5.57
N SER A 399 -2.80 -6.28 -6.69
CA SER A 399 -3.36 -5.41 -7.74
C SER A 399 -4.59 -5.96 -8.45
N ASP A 400 -4.79 -7.28 -8.43
CA ASP A 400 -6.01 -7.89 -8.99
C ASP A 400 -7.24 -7.62 -8.13
N SER A 401 -7.03 -7.29 -6.85
CA SER A 401 -8.11 -7.11 -5.87
C SER A 401 -8.34 -5.67 -5.46
N ILE A 402 -7.29 -4.83 -5.38
CA ILE A 402 -7.36 -3.46 -4.84
C ILE A 402 -6.48 -2.48 -5.63
N GLY A 403 -6.47 -1.21 -5.22
CA GLY A 403 -5.57 -0.16 -5.72
C GLY A 403 -6.14 0.68 -6.86
N SER A 404 -7.26 0.28 -7.47
CA SER A 404 -7.99 1.07 -8.45
C SER A 404 -9.50 0.85 -8.32
N LEU A 405 -10.31 1.83 -8.75
CA LEU A 405 -11.76 1.71 -8.78
C LEU A 405 -12.18 1.08 -10.11
N GLU A 406 -12.25 -0.25 -10.12
CA GLU A 406 -12.65 -1.06 -11.27
C GLU A 406 -13.70 -2.09 -10.87
N LYS A 407 -14.63 -2.37 -11.78
CA LYS A 407 -15.62 -3.44 -11.56
C LYS A 407 -14.92 -4.77 -11.27
N GLY A 408 -15.37 -5.45 -10.22
CA GLY A 408 -14.85 -6.76 -9.76
C GLY A 408 -13.74 -6.65 -8.72
N LYS A 409 -13.18 -5.44 -8.47
CA LYS A 409 -12.24 -5.23 -7.36
C LYS A 409 -12.97 -4.98 -6.04
N ARG A 410 -12.25 -5.19 -4.94
CA ARG A 410 -12.78 -4.90 -3.60
C ARG A 410 -12.97 -3.40 -3.43
N ALA A 411 -14.02 -3.04 -2.74
CA ALA A 411 -14.38 -1.66 -2.49
C ALA A 411 -13.58 -1.09 -1.31
N ASP A 412 -12.29 -0.82 -1.57
CA ASP A 412 -11.41 -0.06 -0.69
C ASP A 412 -11.34 1.36 -1.25
N ILE A 413 -12.12 2.28 -0.67
CA ILE A 413 -12.44 3.60 -1.25
C ILE A 413 -12.31 4.67 -0.18
N ILE A 414 -11.80 5.85 -0.57
CA ILE A 414 -11.80 7.05 0.29
C ILE A 414 -12.49 8.22 -0.38
N GLN A 415 -13.02 9.13 0.47
CA GLN A 415 -13.47 10.45 0.06
C GLN A 415 -12.56 11.51 0.70
N VAL A 416 -12.06 12.43 -0.13
CA VAL A 416 -11.26 13.59 0.26
C VAL A 416 -12.12 14.84 0.10
N SER A 417 -12.18 15.70 1.12
CA SER A 417 -12.90 16.98 1.09
C SER A 417 -12.16 18.00 0.22
N THR A 418 -12.91 18.83 -0.48
CA THR A 418 -12.41 19.99 -1.20
C THR A 418 -12.94 21.33 -0.63
N GLU A 419 -13.48 21.28 0.58
CA GLU A 419 -14.17 22.43 1.20
C GLU A 419 -13.21 23.47 1.77
N ASP A 420 -12.02 23.06 2.16
CA ASP A 420 -11.10 23.95 2.87
C ASP A 420 -10.34 24.90 1.92
N VAL A 421 -9.82 25.99 2.49
CA VAL A 421 -9.23 27.13 1.77
C VAL A 421 -8.05 26.72 0.87
N HIS A 422 -7.26 25.71 1.25
CA HIS A 422 -6.11 25.27 0.46
C HIS A 422 -6.51 24.56 -0.85
N PHE A 423 -7.76 24.13 -1.00
CA PHE A 423 -8.26 23.60 -2.27
C PHE A 423 -8.69 24.68 -3.28
N VAL A 424 -8.69 25.97 -2.88
CA VAL A 424 -9.22 27.07 -3.72
C VAL A 424 -8.12 28.00 -4.21
N PRO A 425 -7.97 28.21 -5.56
CA PRO A 425 -8.70 27.56 -6.65
C PRO A 425 -8.13 26.18 -7.03
N MET A 426 -8.96 25.24 -7.46
CA MET A 426 -8.54 23.93 -7.93
C MET A 426 -8.56 23.88 -9.47
N TYR A 427 -7.36 23.87 -10.08
CA TYR A 427 -7.21 23.76 -11.54
C TYR A 427 -6.99 22.33 -12.02
N ASP A 428 -6.32 21.51 -11.16
CA ASP A 428 -5.98 20.11 -11.45
C ASP A 428 -6.14 19.25 -10.20
N VAL A 429 -7.07 18.29 -10.27
CA VAL A 429 -7.42 17.41 -9.14
C VAL A 429 -6.21 16.53 -8.73
N ILE A 430 -5.45 16.03 -9.72
CA ILE A 430 -4.31 15.14 -9.45
C ILE A 430 -3.18 15.91 -8.75
N SER A 431 -2.92 17.13 -9.19
CA SER A 431 -1.95 18.01 -8.54
C SER A 431 -2.35 18.34 -7.09
N HIS A 432 -3.65 18.60 -6.86
CA HIS A 432 -4.15 18.90 -5.51
C HIS A 432 -4.03 17.68 -4.58
N LEU A 433 -4.38 16.49 -5.07
CA LEU A 433 -4.23 15.25 -4.30
C LEU A 433 -2.79 15.01 -3.86
N LEU A 434 -1.78 15.40 -4.66
CA LEU A 434 -0.38 15.19 -4.27
C LEU A 434 0.18 16.34 -3.39
N TYR A 435 -0.04 17.59 -3.81
CA TYR A 435 0.71 18.72 -3.24
C TYR A 435 -0.05 19.54 -2.22
N VAL A 436 -1.38 19.39 -2.17
CA VAL A 436 -2.26 20.21 -1.34
C VAL A 436 -2.91 19.40 -0.23
N THR A 437 -3.42 18.22 -0.55
CA THR A 437 -4.15 17.34 0.38
C THR A 437 -3.28 16.89 1.55
N ASP A 438 -3.86 16.82 2.73
CA ASP A 438 -3.29 16.19 3.92
C ASP A 438 -4.25 15.16 4.55
N GLU A 439 -3.80 14.47 5.61
CA GLU A 439 -4.61 13.43 6.28
C GLU A 439 -5.96 13.94 6.80
N GLN A 440 -6.04 15.24 7.14
CA GLN A 440 -7.24 15.84 7.73
C GLN A 440 -8.34 16.05 6.69
N ASP A 441 -8.00 16.03 5.40
CA ASP A 441 -8.97 16.20 4.32
C ASP A 441 -9.76 14.92 4.02
N VAL A 442 -9.31 13.76 4.49
CA VAL A 442 -10.05 12.51 4.34
C VAL A 442 -11.29 12.53 5.22
N THR A 443 -12.45 12.32 4.61
CA THR A 443 -13.74 12.40 5.30
C THR A 443 -14.41 11.05 5.50
N SER A 444 -14.26 10.14 4.54
CA SER A 444 -14.87 8.81 4.62
C SER A 444 -13.89 7.75 4.13
N VAL A 445 -13.91 6.59 4.77
CA VAL A 445 -13.08 5.44 4.44
C VAL A 445 -13.94 4.19 4.40
N VAL A 446 -13.85 3.47 3.31
CA VAL A 446 -14.54 2.20 3.06
C VAL A 446 -13.48 1.12 2.81
N VAL A 447 -13.60 -0.01 3.47
CA VAL A 447 -12.75 -1.19 3.24
C VAL A 447 -13.65 -2.40 3.05
N ASP A 448 -13.41 -3.13 1.97
CA ASP A 448 -14.20 -4.32 1.65
C ASP A 448 -15.72 -4.03 1.62
N GLY A 449 -16.09 -2.83 1.16
CA GLY A 449 -17.47 -2.33 1.11
C GLY A 449 -18.04 -1.85 2.45
N LYS A 450 -17.31 -1.95 3.56
CA LYS A 450 -17.76 -1.48 4.88
C LYS A 450 -17.21 -0.10 5.18
N ILE A 451 -18.07 0.80 5.65
CA ILE A 451 -17.67 2.14 6.06
C ILE A 451 -16.99 2.08 7.41
N LEU A 452 -15.68 2.39 7.47
CA LEU A 452 -14.90 2.45 8.71
C LEU A 452 -14.89 3.86 9.31
N MET A 453 -14.93 4.88 8.45
CA MET A 453 -15.02 6.29 8.84
C MET A 453 -16.05 7.01 7.98
N ARG A 454 -16.88 7.84 8.58
CA ARG A 454 -17.86 8.72 7.93
C ARG A 454 -17.78 10.11 8.51
N ASP A 455 -17.65 11.12 7.66
CA ASP A 455 -17.55 12.53 8.06
C ASP A 455 -16.56 12.74 9.23
N LYS A 456 -15.35 12.17 9.05
CA LYS A 456 -14.23 12.19 10.01
C LYS A 456 -14.51 11.45 11.34
N LYS A 457 -15.63 10.74 11.46
CA LYS A 457 -15.95 9.94 12.65
C LYS A 457 -15.67 8.46 12.40
N LEU A 458 -14.76 7.88 13.17
CA LEU A 458 -14.50 6.45 13.15
C LEU A 458 -15.71 5.68 13.70
N LEU A 459 -16.04 4.55 13.05
CA LEU A 459 -17.19 3.73 13.40
C LEU A 459 -16.80 2.40 14.05
N THR A 460 -15.55 1.97 13.92
CA THR A 460 -15.08 0.64 14.35
C THR A 460 -14.09 0.69 15.51
N ILE A 461 -13.65 1.86 15.94
CA ILE A 461 -12.64 2.04 17.00
C ILE A 461 -13.17 2.98 18.07
N ASP A 462 -13.10 2.56 19.34
CA ASP A 462 -13.33 3.43 20.51
C ASP A 462 -12.06 4.28 20.76
N THR A 463 -11.99 5.42 20.09
CA THR A 463 -10.84 6.32 20.09
C THR A 463 -10.52 6.88 21.48
N GLU A 464 -11.53 7.11 22.30
CA GLU A 464 -11.34 7.62 23.67
C GLU A 464 -10.71 6.54 24.58
N ARG A 465 -11.11 5.28 24.44
CA ARG A 465 -10.48 4.16 25.14
C ARG A 465 -9.03 4.01 24.69
N VAL A 466 -8.77 3.92 23.38
CA VAL A 466 -7.42 3.74 22.82
C VAL A 466 -6.50 4.86 23.29
N LYS A 467 -6.94 6.11 23.24
CA LYS A 467 -6.17 7.27 23.70
C LYS A 467 -5.81 7.19 25.17
N ARG A 468 -6.76 6.78 26.04
CA ARG A 468 -6.49 6.63 27.49
C ARG A 468 -5.49 5.51 27.75
N GLU A 469 -5.64 4.35 27.10
CA GLU A 469 -4.76 3.19 27.27
C GLU A 469 -3.35 3.49 26.76
N ALA A 470 -3.22 4.10 25.56
CA ALA A 470 -1.94 4.51 24.99
C ALA A 470 -1.19 5.51 25.89
N ASN A 471 -1.87 6.54 26.40
CA ASN A 471 -1.25 7.51 27.32
C ASN A 471 -0.82 6.88 28.66
N ALA A 472 -1.61 5.95 29.20
CA ALA A 472 -1.25 5.25 30.42
C ALA A 472 0.00 4.37 30.22
N LEU A 473 0.10 3.68 29.09
CA LEU A 473 1.27 2.86 28.75
C LEU A 473 2.49 3.74 28.46
N ALA A 474 2.35 4.83 27.70
CA ALA A 474 3.41 5.78 27.42
C ALA A 474 4.00 6.38 28.72
N ALA A 475 3.18 6.69 29.71
CA ALA A 475 3.66 7.17 31.02
C ALA A 475 4.51 6.13 31.77
N ARG A 476 4.19 4.83 31.64
CA ARG A 476 5.00 3.72 32.21
C ARG A 476 6.34 3.62 31.49
N ILE A 477 6.34 3.65 30.16
CA ILE A 477 7.55 3.61 29.31
C ILE A 477 8.45 4.81 29.64
N GLN A 478 7.91 6.03 29.61
CA GLN A 478 8.66 7.26 29.91
C GLN A 478 9.33 7.19 31.29
N LYS A 479 8.62 6.71 32.32
CA LYS A 479 9.17 6.55 33.67
C LYS A 479 10.37 5.61 33.69
N ALA A 480 10.29 4.48 33.00
CA ALA A 480 11.37 3.51 32.93
C ALA A 480 12.60 4.05 32.17
N LEU A 481 12.37 4.71 31.02
CA LEU A 481 13.46 5.35 30.25
C LEU A 481 14.19 6.43 31.07
N HIS A 482 13.47 7.28 31.80
CA HIS A 482 14.09 8.29 32.68
C HIS A 482 14.89 7.68 33.84
N GLN A 483 14.54 6.49 34.32
CA GLN A 483 15.30 5.80 35.36
C GLN A 483 16.64 5.28 34.84
N ARG A 484 16.73 4.87 33.57
CA ARG A 484 17.96 4.40 32.90
C ARG A 484 18.94 5.54 32.65
N GLN A 485 18.46 6.76 32.35
CA GLN A 485 19.28 7.94 32.08
C GLN A 485 19.91 8.56 33.34
N LYS A 486 19.51 8.14 34.55
CA LYS A 486 20.13 8.62 35.79
C LYS A 486 21.51 7.94 35.91
N PRO A 487 22.62 8.73 36.04
CA PRO A 487 23.93 8.16 36.24
C PRO A 487 23.90 7.25 37.48
N VAL A 488 24.42 6.03 37.33
CA VAL A 488 24.67 5.16 38.49
C VAL A 488 25.51 5.95 39.45
N LYS A 489 24.95 6.31 40.63
CA LYS A 489 25.77 6.88 41.70
C LYS A 489 26.83 5.84 42.01
N THR A 490 28.04 6.04 41.51
CA THR A 490 29.21 5.33 42.02
C THR A 490 29.28 5.66 43.50
N GLY A 491 28.88 4.71 44.33
CA GLY A 491 29.02 4.84 45.80
C GLY A 491 30.49 5.05 46.13
N ASP A 492 30.71 6.05 46.95
CA ASP A 492 31.95 6.35 47.62
C ASP A 492 32.52 5.13 48.36
#